data_eebe6c9630bc666826e0e4ab3b9cf825
#
_entry.id   eebe6c9630bc666826e0e4ab3b9cf825
#
_cell.length_a   1.000
_cell.length_b   1.000
_cell.length_c   1.000
_cell.angle_alpha   90.00
_cell.angle_beta   90.00
_cell.angle_gamma   90.00
#
_symmetry.space_group_name_H-M   'P 1'
#
loop_
_entity.id
_entity.type
_entity.pdbx_description
1 polymer ?
#
loop_
_entity_poly.entity_id
_entity_poly.type
_entity_poly.pdbx_seq_one_letter_code
_entity_poly.pdbx_strand_id
1 'polypeptide(L)'
;AYDIVFGYWSSDVCSSYLDNSCEWELNASGNVNFDMGRFGFEFVASPRHADAVVVTGPISENMAEALLLTYDATPTPKVLILVGTDAISGGIFTGSEAINRKFLENIKPDLYVPGNPAHPLTFINGLLSLLR
;
A
#
# COMPACT_ATOMS: atom_id res chain seq x y z
N ALA A 1 -14.28 -5.95 -11.42
CA ALA A 1 -13.17 -6.17 -10.49
C ALA A 1 -12.37 -4.88 -10.32
N TYR A 2 -11.77 -4.70 -9.15
CA TYR A 2 -10.91 -3.57 -8.84
C TYR A 2 -9.48 -4.06 -8.76
N ASP A 3 -8.62 -3.50 -9.57
CA ASP A 3 -7.22 -3.90 -9.66
C ASP A 3 -6.38 -3.03 -8.72
N ILE A 4 -5.59 -3.69 -7.88
CA ILE A 4 -4.76 -3.03 -6.87
C ILE A 4 -3.30 -3.33 -7.16
N VAL A 5 -2.47 -2.30 -7.15
CA VAL A 5 -1.02 -2.47 -7.22
C VAL A 5 -0.37 -2.11 -5.89
N PHE A 6 0.57 -2.92 -5.46
CA PHE A 6 1.43 -2.58 -4.34
C PHE A 6 2.38 -1.46 -4.73
N GLY A 7 2.49 -0.43 -3.93
CA GLY A 7 3.47 0.64 -4.09
C GLY A 7 4.92 0.20 -3.90
N TYR A 8 5.11 -1.04 -3.52
CA TYR A 8 6.42 -1.65 -3.31
C TYR A 8 6.48 -3.02 -3.91
N TRP A 9 6.47 -3.15 -5.17
CA TRP A 9 6.63 -4.50 -5.62
C TRP A 9 7.91 -4.74 -6.41
N SER A 10 8.88 -4.14 -6.20
CA SER A 10 10.12 -4.74 -6.59
C SER A 10 10.52 -5.68 -5.48
N SER A 11 10.33 -6.92 -5.74
CA SER A 11 10.70 -8.05 -4.91
C SER A 11 12.13 -8.03 -4.41
N ASP A 12 12.92 -7.07 -4.76
CA ASP A 12 14.33 -7.38 -4.72
C ASP A 12 15.16 -6.60 -3.75
N VAL A 13 14.78 -5.47 -3.23
CA VAL A 13 15.84 -4.82 -2.47
C VAL A 13 15.42 -3.96 -1.30
N CYS A 14 14.31 -3.28 -1.34
CA CYS A 14 14.11 -2.21 -0.34
C CYS A 14 13.03 -2.46 0.70
N SER A 15 12.03 -3.23 0.38
CA SER A 15 10.96 -3.55 1.31
C SER A 15 11.40 -4.52 2.41
N SER A 16 12.40 -5.33 2.11
CA SER A 16 12.90 -6.36 3.01
C SER A 16 13.59 -5.83 4.27
N TYR A 17 14.00 -4.60 4.25
CA TYR A 17 14.83 -4.07 5.33
C TYR A 17 14.09 -3.26 6.37
N LEU A 18 12.89 -2.79 6.06
CA LEU A 18 12.22 -1.86 6.94
C LEU A 18 10.96 -2.42 7.60
N ASP A 19 10.07 -3.04 6.89
CA ASP A 19 8.93 -3.75 7.48
C ASP A 19 8.10 -4.46 6.40
N ASN A 20 8.16 -5.78 6.35
CA ASN A 20 7.35 -6.60 5.45
C ASN A 20 6.05 -7.09 6.09
N SER A 21 5.80 -6.75 7.34
CA SER A 21 4.68 -7.35 8.08
C SER A 21 3.34 -7.05 7.44
N CYS A 22 3.09 -5.82 7.04
CA CYS A 22 1.87 -5.44 6.33
C CYS A 22 1.76 -6.11 4.96
N GLU A 23 2.85 -6.24 4.23
CA GLU A 23 2.88 -6.91 2.92
C GLU A 23 2.51 -8.39 3.05
N TRP A 24 3.04 -9.09 4.05
CA TRP A 24 2.68 -10.48 4.33
C TRP A 24 1.19 -10.64 4.65
N GLU A 25 0.63 -9.71 5.43
CA GLU A 25 -0.80 -9.71 5.75
C GLU A 25 -1.66 -9.40 4.52
N LEU A 26 -1.21 -8.52 3.63
CA LEU A 26 -1.90 -8.26 2.36
C LEU A 26 -1.86 -9.48 1.44
N ASN A 27 -0.74 -10.19 1.38
CA ASN A 27 -0.68 -11.47 0.67
C ASN A 27 -1.64 -12.49 1.27
N ALA A 28 -1.74 -12.55 2.60
CA ALA A 28 -2.69 -13.41 3.29
C ALA A 28 -4.16 -13.06 3.01
N SER A 29 -4.47 -11.81 2.68
CA SER A 29 -5.83 -11.39 2.34
C SER A 29 -6.38 -12.06 1.08
N GLY A 30 -5.50 -12.54 0.20
CA GLY A 30 -5.86 -13.29 -1.01
C GLY A 30 -5.95 -14.80 -0.80
N ASN A 31 -5.74 -15.31 0.41
CA ASN A 31 -5.78 -16.75 0.70
C ASN A 31 -7.22 -17.27 0.81
N VAL A 32 -7.35 -18.61 1.04
CA VAL A 32 -8.65 -19.28 1.12
C VAL A 32 -9.52 -18.79 2.27
N ASN A 33 -8.89 -18.37 3.39
CA ASN A 33 -9.62 -17.95 4.58
C ASN A 33 -10.26 -16.56 4.43
N PHE A 34 -9.52 -15.62 3.83
CA PHE A 34 -9.96 -14.23 3.69
C PHE A 34 -10.58 -13.97 2.32
N ASP A 35 -10.04 -14.61 1.28
CA ASP A 35 -10.55 -14.61 -0.09
C ASP A 35 -11.01 -13.22 -0.58
N MET A 36 -10.08 -12.29 -0.62
CA MET A 36 -10.33 -10.94 -1.10
C MET A 36 -10.92 -10.91 -2.52
N GLY A 37 -10.57 -11.90 -3.34
CA GLY A 37 -11.06 -12.05 -4.71
C GLY A 37 -12.57 -12.16 -4.82
N ARG A 38 -13.25 -12.74 -3.83
CA ARG A 38 -14.73 -12.84 -3.82
C ARG A 38 -15.42 -11.48 -3.76
N PHE A 39 -14.73 -10.46 -3.28
CA PHE A 39 -15.24 -9.08 -3.24
C PHE A 39 -14.88 -8.29 -4.50
N GLY A 40 -14.20 -8.91 -5.45
CA GLY A 40 -13.80 -8.28 -6.70
C GLY A 40 -12.47 -7.51 -6.64
N PHE A 41 -11.63 -7.77 -5.66
CA PHE A 41 -10.30 -7.16 -5.53
C PHE A 41 -9.22 -8.15 -5.99
N GLU A 42 -8.28 -7.66 -6.75
CA GLU A 42 -7.17 -8.44 -7.25
C GLU A 42 -5.88 -7.61 -7.23
N PHE A 43 -4.77 -8.26 -6.92
CA PHE A 43 -3.44 -7.64 -7.04
C PHE A 43 -2.91 -7.83 -8.45
N VAL A 44 -2.50 -6.75 -9.07
CA VAL A 44 -1.96 -6.76 -10.44
C VAL A 44 -0.49 -6.34 -10.43
N ALA A 45 0.25 -6.86 -11.40
CA ALA A 45 1.69 -6.63 -11.49
C ALA A 45 2.06 -5.27 -12.12
N SER A 46 1.16 -4.64 -12.86
CA SER A 46 1.44 -3.40 -13.57
C SER A 46 0.57 -2.24 -13.05
N PRO A 47 1.17 -1.09 -12.72
CA PRO A 47 0.38 0.06 -12.30
C PRO A 47 -0.55 0.60 -13.38
N ARG A 48 -0.27 0.33 -14.66
CA ARG A 48 -1.12 0.76 -15.77
C ARG A 48 -2.48 0.05 -15.81
N HIS A 49 -2.58 -1.09 -15.14
CA HIS A 49 -3.83 -1.89 -15.03
C HIS A 49 -4.50 -1.74 -13.67
N ALA A 50 -3.98 -0.89 -12.80
CA ALA A 50 -4.47 -0.75 -11.44
C ALA A 50 -5.42 0.44 -11.28
N ASP A 51 -6.42 0.26 -10.42
CA ASP A 51 -7.33 1.33 -9.97
C ASP A 51 -6.86 1.95 -8.65
N ALA A 52 -6.04 1.25 -7.89
CA ALA A 52 -5.53 1.72 -6.60
C ALA A 52 -4.04 1.40 -6.41
N VAL A 53 -3.37 2.28 -5.71
CA VAL A 53 -1.99 2.10 -5.25
C VAL A 53 -2.01 1.90 -3.74
N VAL A 54 -1.43 0.78 -3.28
CA VAL A 54 -1.31 0.47 -1.86
C VAL A 54 0.14 0.67 -1.43
N VAL A 55 0.35 1.45 -0.41
CA VAL A 55 1.66 1.70 0.19
C VAL A 55 1.74 1.04 1.55
N THR A 56 2.75 0.21 1.75
CA THR A 56 3.05 -0.47 3.01
C THR A 56 4.42 -0.06 3.53
N GLY A 57 4.56 0.00 4.85
CA GLY A 57 5.82 0.34 5.49
C GLY A 57 6.24 1.79 5.32
N PRO A 58 7.35 2.19 5.93
CA PRO A 58 7.86 3.54 5.80
C PRO A 58 8.42 3.77 4.39
N ILE A 59 8.17 4.94 3.83
CA ILE A 59 8.70 5.31 2.52
C ILE A 59 10.17 5.71 2.70
N SER A 60 11.09 4.85 2.27
CA SER A 60 12.52 5.17 2.32
C SER A 60 12.90 6.20 1.27
N GLU A 61 14.00 6.90 1.50
CA GLU A 61 14.54 7.87 0.55
C GLU A 61 14.76 7.26 -0.84
N ASN A 62 15.29 6.04 -0.88
CA ASN A 62 15.58 5.35 -2.14
C ASN A 62 14.31 4.91 -2.90
N MET A 63 13.20 4.71 -2.20
CA MET A 63 11.94 4.26 -2.81
C MET A 63 10.96 5.39 -3.11
N ALA A 64 11.24 6.59 -2.64
CA ALA A 64 10.35 7.73 -2.84
C ALA A 64 10.12 8.03 -4.32
N GLU A 65 11.18 7.98 -5.14
CA GLU A 65 11.08 8.19 -6.58
C GLU A 65 10.29 7.07 -7.26
N ALA A 66 10.55 5.81 -6.90
CA ALA A 66 9.85 4.67 -7.45
C ALA A 66 8.35 4.72 -7.14
N LEU A 67 7.99 5.13 -5.92
CA LEU A 67 6.59 5.31 -5.54
C LEU A 67 5.91 6.39 -6.38
N LEU A 68 6.59 7.52 -6.61
CA LEU A 68 6.06 8.60 -7.44
C LEU A 68 5.83 8.13 -8.89
N LEU A 69 6.80 7.43 -9.47
CA LEU A 69 6.68 6.87 -10.82
C LEU A 69 5.53 5.87 -10.92
N THR A 70 5.37 5.00 -9.93
CA THR A 70 4.27 4.04 -9.86
C THR A 70 2.91 4.74 -9.80
N TYR A 71 2.81 5.75 -8.95
CA TYR A 71 1.59 6.54 -8.80
C TYR A 71 1.23 7.27 -10.09
N ASP A 72 2.20 7.88 -10.75
CA ASP A 72 1.98 8.60 -12.01
C ASP A 72 1.59 7.66 -13.16
N ALA A 73 2.12 6.43 -13.16
CA ALA A 73 1.80 5.42 -14.16
C ALA A 73 0.39 4.82 -13.97
N THR A 74 -0.21 4.96 -12.80
CA THR A 74 -1.56 4.47 -12.53
C THR A 74 -2.59 5.40 -13.20
N PRO A 75 -3.54 4.87 -14.00
CA PRO A 75 -4.55 5.69 -14.67
C PRO A 75 -5.46 6.44 -13.70
N THR A 76 -5.99 7.56 -14.16
CA THR A 76 -7.02 8.32 -13.42
C THR A 76 -8.41 7.84 -13.87
N PRO A 77 -9.38 7.62 -12.98
CA PRO A 77 -9.35 7.87 -11.53
C PRO A 77 -8.57 6.80 -10.76
N LYS A 78 -7.85 7.20 -9.73
CA LYS A 78 -7.04 6.32 -8.91
C LYS A 78 -7.19 6.62 -7.42
N VAL A 79 -6.96 5.60 -6.61
CA VAL A 79 -7.08 5.66 -5.15
C VAL A 79 -5.71 5.39 -4.53
N LEU A 80 -5.35 6.15 -3.51
CA LEU A 80 -4.14 5.94 -2.73
C LEU A 80 -4.50 5.42 -1.34
N ILE A 81 -3.96 4.26 -0.98
CA ILE A 81 -4.23 3.56 0.27
C ILE A 81 -2.94 3.39 1.05
N LEU A 82 -2.91 3.86 2.29
CA LEU A 82 -1.80 3.62 3.21
C LEU A 82 -2.17 2.50 4.19
N VAL A 83 -1.37 1.45 4.21
CA VAL A 83 -1.58 0.30 5.08
C VAL A 83 -0.47 0.20 6.11
N GLY A 84 -0.87 0.21 7.36
CA GLY A 84 0.02 0.09 8.50
C GLY A 84 0.48 1.43 9.06
N THR A 85 0.83 1.41 10.33
CA THR A 85 1.26 2.58 11.09
C THR A 85 2.50 3.24 10.48
N ASP A 86 3.44 2.44 9.98
CA ASP A 86 4.68 2.96 9.39
C ASP A 86 4.43 3.73 8.10
N ALA A 87 3.48 3.30 7.27
CA ALA A 87 3.08 4.04 6.07
C ALA A 87 2.33 5.33 6.43
N ILE A 88 1.47 5.27 7.44
CA ILE A 88 0.61 6.40 7.85
C ILE A 88 1.42 7.52 8.50
N SER A 89 2.26 7.20 9.47
CA SER A 89 2.95 8.19 10.29
C SER A 89 4.48 8.08 10.31
N GLY A 90 5.03 7.02 9.73
CA GLY A 90 6.44 6.66 9.87
C GLY A 90 6.71 5.75 11.07
N GLY A 91 5.75 5.59 11.99
CA GLY A 91 5.86 4.70 13.15
C GLY A 91 7.10 4.98 13.99
N ILE A 92 7.85 3.93 14.30
CA ILE A 92 9.10 4.03 15.07
C ILE A 92 10.23 4.74 14.30
N PHE A 93 10.10 4.89 13.00
CA PHE A 93 11.08 5.55 12.13
C PHE A 93 10.81 7.06 11.96
N THR A 94 9.79 7.59 12.61
CA THR A 94 9.44 9.02 12.53
C THR A 94 10.64 9.89 12.93
N GLY A 95 10.99 10.85 12.08
CA GLY A 95 12.14 11.74 12.29
C GLY A 95 13.48 11.17 11.81
N SER A 96 13.51 9.96 11.26
CA SER A 96 14.71 9.42 10.64
C SER A 96 15.00 10.09 9.29
N GLU A 97 16.28 10.36 9.02
CA GLU A 97 16.73 10.89 7.73
C GLU A 97 16.55 9.88 6.58
N ALA A 98 16.40 8.59 6.91
CA ALA A 98 16.18 7.53 5.92
C ALA A 98 14.78 7.52 5.30
N ILE A 99 13.83 8.26 5.90
CA ILE A 99 12.43 8.30 5.46
C ILE A 99 12.14 9.60 4.71
N ASN A 100 11.48 9.46 3.57
CA ASN A 100 11.01 10.58 2.77
C ASN A 100 9.48 10.58 2.71
N ARG A 101 8.86 11.59 3.30
CA ARG A 101 7.40 11.73 3.31
C ARG A 101 6.87 12.83 2.38
N LYS A 102 7.72 13.40 1.53
CA LYS A 102 7.32 14.49 0.61
C LYS A 102 6.19 14.08 -0.34
N PHE A 103 6.14 12.80 -0.73
CA PHE A 103 5.05 12.27 -1.54
C PHE A 103 3.69 12.49 -0.87
N LEU A 104 3.59 12.22 0.44
CA LEU A 104 2.36 12.35 1.21
C LEU A 104 2.00 13.80 1.57
N GLU A 105 2.95 14.72 1.46
CA GLU A 105 2.68 16.16 1.60
C GLU A 105 1.94 16.71 0.38
N ASN A 106 2.24 16.15 -0.80
CA ASN A 106 1.66 16.60 -2.07
C ASN A 106 0.40 15.84 -2.47
N ILE A 107 0.27 14.58 -2.07
CA ILE A 107 -0.81 13.69 -2.47
C ILE A 107 -1.52 13.18 -1.22
N LYS A 108 -2.81 13.49 -1.10
CA LYS A 108 -3.61 13.06 0.03
C LYS A 108 -4.11 11.62 -0.17
N PRO A 109 -3.85 10.72 0.77
CA PRO A 109 -4.42 9.37 0.73
C PRO A 109 -5.95 9.37 0.88
N ASP A 110 -6.59 8.40 0.25
CA ASP A 110 -8.05 8.22 0.30
C ASP A 110 -8.46 7.28 1.44
N LEU A 111 -7.59 6.36 1.81
CA LEU A 111 -7.85 5.38 2.86
C LEU A 111 -6.61 5.16 3.72
N TYR A 112 -6.82 5.08 5.02
CA TYR A 112 -5.81 4.70 6.01
C TYR A 112 -6.25 3.41 6.68
N VAL A 113 -5.40 2.39 6.62
CA VAL A 113 -5.64 1.09 7.27
C VAL A 113 -4.64 0.94 8.43
N PRO A 114 -5.09 1.10 9.67
CA PRO A 114 -4.20 1.07 10.83
C PRO A 114 -3.75 -0.35 11.18
N GLY A 115 -2.67 -0.44 11.93
CA GLY A 115 -2.10 -1.68 12.44
C GLY A 115 -0.62 -1.80 12.10
N ASN A 116 0.06 -2.66 12.82
CA ASN A 116 1.46 -3.00 12.53
C ASN A 116 1.75 -4.43 12.99
N PRO A 117 1.46 -5.42 12.12
CA PRO A 117 0.81 -5.31 10.81
C PRO A 117 -0.71 -5.08 10.87
N ALA A 118 -1.27 -4.55 9.80
CA ALA A 118 -2.72 -4.46 9.64
C ALA A 118 -3.30 -5.85 9.37
N HIS A 119 -4.34 -6.22 10.10
CA HIS A 119 -5.00 -7.51 9.88
C HIS A 119 -5.69 -7.55 8.51
N PRO A 120 -5.70 -8.70 7.79
CA PRO A 120 -6.34 -8.81 6.47
C PRO A 120 -7.80 -8.35 6.44
N LEU A 121 -8.56 -8.66 7.48
CA LEU A 121 -9.97 -8.20 7.59
C LEU A 121 -10.08 -6.68 7.73
N THR A 122 -9.16 -6.04 8.41
CA THR A 122 -9.13 -4.57 8.52
C THR A 122 -8.94 -3.93 7.15
N PHE A 123 -8.03 -4.49 6.35
CA PHE A 123 -7.78 -4.04 4.99
C PHE A 123 -9.01 -4.25 4.09
N ILE A 124 -9.57 -5.46 4.08
CA ILE A 124 -10.76 -5.80 3.27
C ILE A 124 -11.95 -4.92 3.66
N ASN A 125 -12.22 -4.75 4.95
CA ASN A 125 -13.31 -3.91 5.42
C ASN A 125 -13.09 -2.44 5.07
N GLY A 126 -11.86 -1.97 5.12
CA GLY A 126 -11.50 -0.63 4.68
C GLY A 126 -11.80 -0.39 3.21
N LEU A 127 -11.42 -1.34 2.34
CA LEU A 127 -11.73 -1.28 0.92
C LEU A 127 -13.24 -1.27 0.66
N LEU A 128 -13.98 -2.15 1.32
CA LEU A 128 -15.45 -2.21 1.17
C LEU A 128 -16.11 -0.91 1.65
N SER A 129 -15.60 -0.29 2.70
CA SER A 129 -16.11 0.99 3.19
C SER A 129 -15.83 2.14 2.22
N LEU A 130 -14.68 2.12 1.58
CA LEU A 130 -14.29 3.14 0.60
C LEU A 130 -15.20 3.11 -0.63
N LEU A 131 -15.67 1.93 -1.03
CA LEU A 131 -16.52 1.75 -2.20
C LEU A 131 -18.02 1.96 -1.95
N ARG A 132 -18.39 2.10 -0.71
CA ARG A 132 -19.77 2.45 -0.34
C ARG A 132 -19.95 3.95 -0.40
#